data_71876c49b192e8f20857bfb6d64b7ca0
#
_entry.id   71876c49b192e8f20857bfb6d64b7ca0
#
_cell.length_a   1.000
_cell.length_b   1.000
_cell.length_c   1.000
_cell.angle_alpha   90.00
_cell.angle_beta   90.00
_cell.angle_gamma   90.00
#
_symmetry.space_group_name_H-M   'P 1'
#
loop_
_entity.id
_entity.type
_entity.pdbx_description
1 polymer ?
#
loop_
_entity_poly.entity_id
_entity_poly.type
_entity_poly.pdbx_seq_one_letter_code
_entity_poly.pdbx_strand_id
1 'polypeptide(L)'
;FVDYLCLRAAFLRQRPDFVYIHTDVPEPEKGGYRGKYWNMIKKDKKLMSSIRFLPIQLATEIFGQPLSKDWQVYHGSDLARIRTMMKYGGIYLDNDVLVLQNLDKYRRFEISMNWDEGDSLGSQVIIAHKNARFLNRWLDSYHDYRPNIWYYNAGDLPIRGILNFHPELLHRVKGEFGADSKKSLKHFTHGPFVQMETCKFESFLRRKLTA
;
A
#
# COMPACT_ATOMS: atom_id res chain seq x y z
N PHE A 1 5.00 15.22 5.84
CA PHE A 1 5.49 14.62 7.11
C PHE A 1 5.13 13.15 7.20
N VAL A 2 3.85 12.80 6.99
CA VAL A 2 3.36 11.41 7.08
C VAL A 2 4.15 10.50 6.15
N ASP A 3 4.29 10.84 4.87
CA ASP A 3 5.05 10.05 3.89
C ASP A 3 6.50 9.78 4.33
N TYR A 4 7.18 10.82 4.85
CA TYR A 4 8.53 10.68 5.40
C TYR A 4 8.58 9.69 6.53
N LEU A 5 7.62 9.79 7.44
CA LEU A 5 7.55 8.95 8.63
C LEU A 5 7.28 7.50 8.26
N CYS A 6 6.30 7.25 7.39
CA CYS A 6 5.90 5.92 6.93
C CYS A 6 7.02 5.24 6.14
N LEU A 7 7.66 5.97 5.20
CA LEU A 7 8.80 5.47 4.45
C LEU A 7 9.97 5.08 5.37
N ARG A 8 10.29 5.95 6.32
CA ARG A 8 11.38 5.69 7.26
C ARG A 8 11.07 4.53 8.20
N ALA A 9 9.83 4.43 8.71
CA ALA A 9 9.40 3.32 9.55
C ALA A 9 9.47 1.99 8.79
N ALA A 10 8.98 1.95 7.55
CA ALA A 10 9.06 0.78 6.68
C ALA A 10 10.51 0.35 6.47
N PHE A 11 11.40 1.28 6.13
CA PHE A 11 12.82 1.00 5.93
C PHE A 11 13.49 0.43 7.20
N LEU A 12 13.26 1.05 8.34
CA LEU A 12 13.89 0.61 9.62
C LEU A 12 13.34 -0.73 10.11
N ARG A 13 12.05 -1.00 9.90
CA ARG A 13 11.40 -2.23 10.39
C ARG A 13 11.59 -3.41 9.46
N GLN A 14 11.52 -3.20 8.14
CA GLN A 14 11.65 -4.28 7.16
C GLN A 14 13.11 -4.53 6.73
N ARG A 15 14.00 -3.53 6.85
CA ARG A 15 15.41 -3.59 6.38
C ARG A 15 15.51 -4.13 4.96
N PRO A 16 14.78 -3.56 4.00
CA PRO A 16 14.75 -4.06 2.63
C PRO A 16 16.07 -3.75 1.91
N ASP A 17 16.43 -4.57 0.94
CA ASP A 17 17.54 -4.29 0.03
C ASP A 17 17.19 -3.09 -0.87
N PHE A 18 15.95 -3.01 -1.33
CA PHE A 18 15.45 -1.93 -2.17
C PHE A 18 14.07 -1.44 -1.73
N VAL A 19 13.88 -0.14 -1.83
CA VAL A 19 12.60 0.54 -1.69
C VAL A 19 12.23 1.15 -3.03
N TYR A 20 11.23 0.58 -3.70
CA TYR A 20 10.74 1.09 -4.97
C TYR A 20 9.68 2.16 -4.73
N ILE A 21 9.94 3.39 -5.20
CA ILE A 21 8.97 4.47 -5.20
C ILE A 21 8.42 4.60 -6.62
N HIS A 22 7.17 4.18 -6.80
CA HIS A 22 6.45 4.37 -8.04
C HIS A 22 5.93 5.79 -8.12
N THR A 23 6.28 6.53 -9.16
CA THR A 23 5.99 7.96 -9.24
C THR A 23 5.79 8.42 -10.68
N ASP A 24 4.89 9.40 -10.85
CA ASP A 24 4.69 10.15 -12.09
C ASP A 24 5.49 11.47 -12.11
N VAL A 25 6.21 11.76 -11.01
CA VAL A 25 7.06 12.96 -10.92
C VAL A 25 8.20 12.85 -11.93
N PRO A 26 8.35 13.83 -12.84
CA PRO A 26 9.47 13.85 -13.78
C PRO A 26 10.81 14.01 -13.05
N GLU A 27 11.81 13.25 -13.49
CA GLU A 27 13.19 13.30 -12.98
C GLU A 27 13.28 13.38 -11.44
N PRO A 28 12.67 12.43 -10.71
CA PRO A 28 12.58 12.50 -9.26
C PRO A 28 13.97 12.58 -8.61
N GLU A 29 14.98 11.99 -9.23
CA GLU A 29 16.37 12.00 -8.77
C GLU A 29 17.05 13.37 -8.96
N LYS A 30 16.68 14.12 -10.00
CA LYS A 30 17.26 15.42 -10.37
C LYS A 30 16.55 16.63 -9.73
N GLY A 31 15.65 16.39 -8.76
CA GLY A 31 14.98 17.47 -8.04
C GLY A 31 13.46 17.54 -8.19
N GLY A 32 12.84 16.51 -8.74
CA GLY A 32 11.38 16.37 -8.81
C GLY A 32 10.73 16.42 -7.43
N TYR A 33 11.33 15.76 -6.44
CA TYR A 33 10.89 15.86 -5.05
C TYR A 33 11.60 16.98 -4.31
N ARG A 34 10.84 17.78 -3.57
CA ARG A 34 11.33 18.98 -2.85
C ARG A 34 10.75 19.05 -1.44
N GLY A 35 11.31 19.94 -0.63
CA GLY A 35 10.81 20.28 0.69
C GLY A 35 11.60 19.66 1.85
N LYS A 36 11.23 20.09 3.07
CA LYS A 36 11.95 19.77 4.32
C LYS A 36 12.13 18.28 4.52
N TYR A 37 11.06 17.52 4.41
CA TYR A 37 11.06 16.09 4.72
C TYR A 37 11.80 15.26 3.66
N TRP A 38 11.71 15.63 2.40
CA TRP A 38 12.54 15.04 1.35
C TRP A 38 14.02 15.29 1.58
N ASN A 39 14.39 16.51 2.02
CA ASN A 39 15.77 16.82 2.39
C ASN A 39 16.28 15.99 3.58
N MET A 40 15.38 15.60 4.51
CA MET A 40 15.73 14.66 5.58
C MET A 40 15.99 13.25 5.06
N ILE A 41 15.20 12.77 4.09
CA ILE A 41 15.43 11.48 3.42
C ILE A 41 16.79 11.50 2.71
N LYS A 42 17.11 12.57 1.95
CA LYS A 42 18.40 12.70 1.25
C LYS A 42 19.61 12.69 2.19
N LYS A 43 19.47 13.15 3.42
CA LYS A 43 20.56 13.12 4.43
C LYS A 43 20.79 11.72 5.01
N ASP A 44 19.79 10.86 5.01
CA ASP A 44 19.93 9.45 5.41
C ASP A 44 20.51 8.64 4.24
N LYS A 45 21.87 8.56 4.21
CA LYS A 45 22.60 7.90 3.11
C LYS A 45 22.17 6.44 2.94
N LYS A 46 21.88 5.73 4.02
CA LYS A 46 21.50 4.31 3.97
C LYS A 46 20.12 4.14 3.37
N LEU A 47 19.15 4.94 3.79
CA LEU A 47 17.81 4.94 3.19
C LEU A 47 17.89 5.36 1.72
N MET A 48 18.58 6.46 1.43
CA MET A 48 18.68 6.99 0.06
C MET A 48 19.33 6.00 -0.92
N SER A 49 20.36 5.26 -0.48
CA SER A 49 21.01 4.24 -1.32
C SER A 49 20.13 3.03 -1.63
N SER A 50 19.10 2.78 -0.82
CA SER A 50 18.13 1.71 -1.07
C SER A 50 16.97 2.15 -2.00
N ILE A 51 16.69 3.44 -2.12
CA ILE A 51 15.58 3.95 -2.93
C ILE A 51 15.87 3.75 -4.42
N ARG A 52 14.85 3.30 -5.15
CA ARG A 52 14.79 3.23 -6.60
C ARG A 52 13.49 3.83 -7.07
N PHE A 53 13.57 4.81 -7.96
CA PHE A 53 12.39 5.39 -8.58
C PHE A 53 11.99 4.60 -9.81
N LEU A 54 10.71 4.29 -9.90
CA LEU A 54 10.13 3.65 -11.06
C LEU A 54 9.00 4.53 -11.59
N PRO A 55 9.04 4.87 -12.89
CA PRO A 55 7.95 5.65 -13.47
C PRO A 55 6.66 4.84 -13.43
N ILE A 56 5.56 5.51 -13.12
CA ILE A 56 4.23 4.94 -13.17
C ILE A 56 3.30 5.85 -13.97
N GLN A 57 2.49 5.23 -14.79
CA GLN A 57 1.36 5.87 -15.41
C GLN A 57 0.10 5.14 -14.96
N LEU A 58 -0.79 5.87 -14.29
CA LEU A 58 -2.06 5.30 -13.86
C LEU A 58 -2.92 4.95 -15.07
N ALA A 59 -3.60 3.82 -14.98
CA ALA A 59 -4.54 3.41 -16.01
C ALA A 59 -5.68 4.43 -16.14
N THR A 60 -6.12 4.66 -17.36
CA THR A 60 -7.32 5.45 -17.68
C THR A 60 -8.49 4.57 -18.09
N GLU A 61 -8.20 3.29 -18.32
CA GLU A 61 -9.19 2.27 -18.69
C GLU A 61 -8.75 0.88 -18.21
N ILE A 62 -9.69 -0.04 -18.15
CA ILE A 62 -9.47 -1.46 -17.88
C ILE A 62 -10.38 -2.32 -18.75
N PHE A 63 -9.81 -3.27 -19.51
CA PHE A 63 -10.53 -4.15 -20.43
C PHE A 63 -11.46 -3.39 -21.41
N GLY A 64 -10.99 -2.23 -21.95
CA GLY A 64 -11.77 -1.39 -22.86
C GLY A 64 -12.84 -0.53 -22.18
N GLN A 65 -12.96 -0.56 -20.85
CA GLN A 65 -13.89 0.27 -20.10
C GLN A 65 -13.11 1.46 -19.48
N PRO A 66 -13.50 2.72 -19.77
CA PRO A 66 -12.86 3.88 -19.16
C PRO A 66 -13.08 3.90 -17.65
N LEU A 67 -12.04 4.28 -16.90
CA LEU A 67 -12.17 4.46 -15.46
C LEU A 67 -13.05 5.66 -15.14
N SER A 68 -13.72 5.62 -13.98
CA SER A 68 -14.53 6.72 -13.46
C SER A 68 -13.73 8.02 -13.44
N LYS A 69 -14.28 9.09 -13.99
CA LYS A 69 -13.62 10.41 -13.97
C LYS A 69 -13.45 10.94 -12.54
N ASP A 70 -14.42 10.66 -11.68
CA ASP A 70 -14.40 11.13 -10.28
C ASP A 70 -13.43 10.33 -9.40
N TRP A 71 -13.21 9.05 -9.73
CA TRP A 71 -12.40 8.12 -8.96
C TRP A 71 -11.15 7.62 -9.71
N GLN A 72 -10.78 8.25 -10.82
CA GLN A 72 -9.70 7.77 -11.71
C GLN A 72 -8.38 7.53 -10.98
N VAL A 73 -7.99 8.44 -10.10
CA VAL A 73 -6.74 8.32 -9.33
C VAL A 73 -6.80 7.12 -8.40
N TYR A 74 -7.91 6.93 -7.71
CA TYR A 74 -8.08 5.84 -6.75
C TYR A 74 -8.16 4.49 -7.45
N HIS A 75 -9.06 4.33 -8.44
CA HIS A 75 -9.20 3.09 -9.19
C HIS A 75 -7.94 2.78 -10.03
N GLY A 76 -7.29 3.81 -10.57
CA GLY A 76 -6.00 3.65 -11.24
C GLY A 76 -4.89 3.19 -10.29
N SER A 77 -4.89 3.67 -9.04
CA SER A 77 -3.96 3.23 -8.01
C SER A 77 -4.21 1.79 -7.57
N ASP A 78 -5.48 1.35 -7.50
CA ASP A 78 -5.81 -0.05 -7.21
C ASP A 78 -5.28 -0.98 -8.30
N LEU A 79 -5.48 -0.64 -9.57
CA LEU A 79 -4.90 -1.39 -10.68
C LEU A 79 -3.38 -1.37 -10.66
N ALA A 80 -2.77 -0.23 -10.33
CA ALA A 80 -1.33 -0.08 -10.28
C ALA A 80 -0.71 -0.97 -9.21
N ARG A 81 -1.29 -1.04 -7.98
CA ARG A 81 -0.79 -1.90 -6.91
C ARG A 81 -0.90 -3.38 -7.26
N ILE A 82 -2.01 -3.82 -7.87
CA ILE A 82 -2.18 -5.20 -8.32
C ILE A 82 -1.10 -5.55 -9.36
N ARG A 83 -0.97 -4.75 -10.43
CA ARG A 83 0.02 -4.97 -11.50
C ARG A 83 1.46 -4.93 -11.00
N THR A 84 1.76 -4.03 -10.08
CA THR A 84 3.07 -3.92 -9.45
C THR A 84 3.40 -5.19 -8.66
N MET A 85 2.47 -5.68 -7.85
CA MET A 85 2.66 -6.90 -7.07
C MET A 85 2.73 -8.15 -7.95
N MET A 86 1.98 -8.23 -9.04
CA MET A 86 2.13 -9.29 -10.04
C MET A 86 3.53 -9.30 -10.66
N LYS A 87 4.08 -8.13 -10.97
CA LYS A 87 5.37 -7.99 -11.66
C LYS A 87 6.57 -8.25 -10.75
N TYR A 88 6.53 -7.72 -9.53
CA TYR A 88 7.70 -7.68 -8.65
C TYR A 88 7.55 -8.59 -7.42
N GLY A 89 6.35 -8.79 -6.91
CA GLY A 89 6.13 -9.34 -5.56
C GLY A 89 6.64 -8.41 -4.48
N GLY A 90 6.85 -8.96 -3.27
CA GLY A 90 7.41 -8.22 -2.14
C GLY A 90 6.35 -7.68 -1.19
N ILE A 91 6.59 -6.50 -0.63
CA ILE A 91 5.70 -5.83 0.32
C ILE A 91 5.28 -4.49 -0.29
N TYR A 92 4.00 -4.36 -0.62
CA TYR A 92 3.39 -3.10 -1.01
C TYR A 92 2.80 -2.41 0.22
N LEU A 93 3.01 -1.13 0.32
CA LEU A 93 2.47 -0.26 1.37
C LEU A 93 1.94 1.03 0.71
N ASP A 94 0.74 1.45 1.08
CA ASP A 94 0.32 2.82 0.80
C ASP A 94 1.26 3.79 1.53
N ASN A 95 1.46 4.98 0.99
CA ASN A 95 2.43 5.96 1.51
C ASN A 95 2.06 6.54 2.89
N ASP A 96 0.84 6.30 3.35
CA ASP A 96 0.31 6.70 4.65
C ASP A 96 0.20 5.52 5.65
N VAL A 97 0.80 4.38 5.34
CA VAL A 97 0.87 3.21 6.23
C VAL A 97 2.13 3.26 7.10
N LEU A 98 1.95 3.39 8.41
CA LEU A 98 3.03 3.33 9.38
C LEU A 98 3.29 1.89 9.85
N VAL A 99 4.44 1.36 9.47
CA VAL A 99 4.87 0.02 9.87
C VAL A 99 5.43 0.03 11.30
N LEU A 100 4.78 -0.66 12.23
CA LEU A 100 5.17 -0.72 13.64
C LEU A 100 6.07 -1.92 13.97
N GLN A 101 5.92 -3.03 13.23
CA GLN A 101 6.65 -4.27 13.45
C GLN A 101 7.17 -4.85 12.12
N ASN A 102 8.12 -5.79 12.21
CA ASN A 102 8.56 -6.53 11.04
C ASN A 102 7.44 -7.45 10.51
N LEU A 103 7.31 -7.51 9.18
CA LEU A 103 6.26 -8.23 8.48
C LEU A 103 6.74 -9.56 7.86
N ASP A 104 7.98 -9.99 8.12
CA ASP A 104 8.59 -11.18 7.50
C ASP A 104 7.79 -12.46 7.77
N LYS A 105 7.09 -12.55 8.89
CA LYS A 105 6.23 -13.70 9.23
C LYS A 105 5.16 -13.98 8.17
N TYR A 106 4.75 -12.95 7.38
CA TYR A 106 3.73 -13.08 6.34
C TYR A 106 4.30 -13.46 4.98
N ARG A 107 5.62 -13.32 4.77
CA ARG A 107 6.29 -13.62 3.49
C ARG A 107 6.36 -15.12 3.17
N ARG A 108 6.07 -15.98 4.13
CA ARG A 108 5.98 -17.45 3.92
C ARG A 108 4.71 -17.87 3.17
N PHE A 109 3.71 -17.01 3.08
CA PHE A 109 2.48 -17.27 2.35
C PHE A 109 2.57 -16.73 0.93
N GLU A 110 1.84 -17.32 0.00
CA GLU A 110 1.80 -16.86 -1.38
C GLU A 110 1.34 -15.41 -1.50
N ILE A 111 0.29 -15.04 -0.73
CA ILE A 111 -0.16 -13.67 -0.54
C ILE A 111 -0.82 -13.51 0.83
N SER A 112 -0.59 -12.37 1.47
CA SER A 112 -1.19 -12.00 2.76
C SER A 112 -1.76 -10.59 2.66
N MET A 113 -3.04 -10.41 3.03
CA MET A 113 -3.72 -9.11 3.04
C MET A 113 -4.70 -9.03 4.21
N ASN A 114 -5.11 -7.80 4.54
CA ASN A 114 -6.18 -7.61 5.52
C ASN A 114 -7.53 -8.11 4.96
N TRP A 115 -8.18 -8.96 5.74
CA TRP A 115 -9.54 -9.37 5.48
C TRP A 115 -10.22 -9.68 6.80
N ASP A 116 -10.79 -8.67 7.43
CA ASP A 116 -11.56 -8.83 8.66
C ASP A 116 -12.98 -9.34 8.35
N GLU A 117 -13.63 -9.88 9.36
CA GLU A 117 -14.94 -10.50 9.20
C GLU A 117 -16.00 -9.41 9.03
N GLY A 118 -16.77 -9.50 7.94
CA GLY A 118 -17.77 -8.50 7.58
C GLY A 118 -17.23 -7.27 6.88
N ASP A 119 -15.91 -7.12 6.75
CA ASP A 119 -15.27 -6.00 6.09
C ASP A 119 -14.86 -6.32 4.64
N SER A 120 -14.65 -5.27 3.86
CA SER A 120 -14.05 -5.35 2.54
C SER A 120 -12.56 -5.76 2.63
N LEU A 121 -12.01 -6.30 1.55
CA LEU A 121 -10.59 -6.64 1.45
C LEU A 121 -9.74 -5.38 1.56
N GLY A 122 -8.81 -5.32 2.52
CA GLY A 122 -7.90 -4.19 2.67
C GLY A 122 -6.71 -4.26 1.72
N SER A 123 -6.57 -3.28 0.82
CA SER A 123 -5.52 -3.23 -0.20
C SER A 123 -4.34 -2.31 0.13
N GLN A 124 -4.37 -1.63 1.26
CA GLN A 124 -3.31 -0.72 1.73
C GLN A 124 -2.00 -1.42 2.09
N VAL A 125 -2.04 -2.72 2.35
CA VAL A 125 -0.88 -3.59 2.57
C VAL A 125 -1.07 -4.89 1.81
N ILE A 126 -0.14 -5.18 0.91
CA ILE A 126 -0.11 -6.44 0.17
C ILE A 126 1.28 -7.06 0.33
N ILE A 127 1.34 -8.26 0.88
CA ILE A 127 2.58 -9.04 0.95
C ILE A 127 2.38 -10.24 0.05
N ALA A 128 3.11 -10.32 -1.04
CA ALA A 128 2.85 -11.35 -2.05
C ALA A 128 4.13 -11.84 -2.73
N HIS A 129 4.12 -13.10 -3.14
CA HIS A 129 5.06 -13.60 -4.11
C HIS A 129 4.72 -13.03 -5.50
N LYS A 130 5.73 -12.91 -6.35
CA LYS A 130 5.53 -12.55 -7.75
C LYS A 130 4.57 -13.55 -8.40
N ASN A 131 3.61 -13.04 -9.17
CA ASN A 131 2.58 -13.85 -9.86
C ASN A 131 1.69 -14.68 -8.91
N ALA A 132 1.47 -14.24 -7.67
CA ALA A 132 0.54 -14.90 -6.76
C ALA A 132 -0.83 -15.09 -7.43
N ARG A 133 -1.39 -16.30 -7.31
CA ARG A 133 -2.61 -16.73 -8.05
C ARG A 133 -3.81 -15.83 -7.80
N PHE A 134 -3.95 -15.34 -6.57
CA PHE A 134 -5.03 -14.43 -6.23
C PHE A 134 -4.96 -13.11 -7.02
N LEU A 135 -3.75 -12.54 -7.21
CA LEU A 135 -3.58 -11.27 -7.93
C LEU A 135 -4.08 -11.34 -9.37
N ASN A 136 -3.84 -12.47 -10.06
CA ASN A 136 -4.34 -12.68 -11.42
C ASN A 136 -5.88 -12.70 -11.43
N ARG A 137 -6.50 -13.49 -10.56
CA ARG A 137 -7.97 -13.55 -10.47
C ARG A 137 -8.59 -12.22 -10.06
N TRP A 138 -7.91 -11.47 -9.17
CA TRP A 138 -8.36 -10.15 -8.75
C TRP A 138 -8.32 -9.16 -9.92
N LEU A 139 -7.22 -9.14 -10.71
CA LEU A 139 -7.18 -8.31 -11.91
C LEU A 139 -8.26 -8.72 -12.92
N ASP A 140 -8.43 -10.03 -13.17
CA ASP A 140 -9.44 -10.55 -14.09
C ASP A 140 -10.88 -10.18 -13.66
N SER A 141 -11.14 -10.07 -12.36
CA SER A 141 -12.46 -9.66 -11.86
C SER A 141 -12.87 -8.25 -12.31
N TYR A 142 -11.91 -7.42 -12.73
CA TYR A 142 -12.21 -6.09 -13.28
C TYR A 142 -12.90 -6.12 -14.65
N HIS A 143 -13.16 -7.29 -15.26
CA HIS A 143 -14.14 -7.40 -16.34
C HIS A 143 -15.55 -6.98 -15.90
N ASP A 144 -15.89 -7.11 -14.60
CA ASP A 144 -17.08 -6.50 -13.95
C ASP A 144 -16.70 -5.18 -13.28
N TYR A 145 -16.05 -4.27 -14.02
CA TYR A 145 -15.70 -2.95 -13.47
C TYR A 145 -16.94 -2.07 -13.28
N ARG A 146 -17.08 -1.49 -12.08
CA ARG A 146 -18.20 -0.62 -11.71
C ARG A 146 -17.70 0.79 -11.35
N PRO A 147 -17.68 1.71 -12.32
CA PRO A 147 -17.08 3.03 -12.15
C PRO A 147 -17.74 3.89 -11.08
N ASN A 148 -19.02 3.64 -10.78
CA ASN A 148 -19.82 4.48 -9.89
C ASN A 148 -19.92 3.91 -8.46
N ILE A 149 -19.27 2.79 -8.17
CA ILE A 149 -19.31 2.17 -6.84
C ILE A 149 -17.91 2.21 -6.24
N TRP A 150 -17.76 3.07 -5.24
CA TRP A 150 -16.52 3.18 -4.49
C TRP A 150 -16.10 1.83 -3.90
N TYR A 151 -14.82 1.49 -4.07
CA TYR A 151 -14.17 0.32 -3.50
C TYR A 151 -14.77 -1.05 -3.90
N TYR A 152 -15.74 -1.10 -4.80
CA TYR A 152 -16.36 -2.36 -5.24
C TYR A 152 -15.33 -3.33 -5.82
N ASN A 153 -14.56 -2.89 -6.82
CA ASN A 153 -13.58 -3.74 -7.50
C ASN A 153 -12.32 -4.02 -6.67
N ALA A 154 -11.94 -3.07 -5.79
CA ALA A 154 -10.77 -3.23 -4.94
C ALA A 154 -11.04 -4.07 -3.68
N GLY A 155 -12.25 -4.01 -3.11
CA GLY A 155 -12.55 -4.60 -1.82
C GLY A 155 -13.67 -5.66 -1.83
N ASP A 156 -14.84 -5.32 -2.40
CA ASP A 156 -16.02 -6.19 -2.28
C ASP A 156 -16.04 -7.34 -3.28
N LEU A 157 -15.79 -7.03 -4.56
CA LEU A 157 -15.83 -8.01 -5.64
C LEU A 157 -14.84 -9.16 -5.44
N PRO A 158 -13.56 -8.93 -5.06
CA PRO A 158 -12.64 -10.03 -4.83
C PRO A 158 -13.08 -10.97 -3.69
N ILE A 159 -13.77 -10.45 -2.67
CA ILE A 159 -14.34 -11.31 -1.62
C ILE A 159 -15.49 -12.12 -2.18
N ARG A 160 -16.49 -11.46 -2.79
CA ARG A 160 -17.73 -12.11 -3.24
C ARG A 160 -17.50 -13.06 -4.41
N GLY A 161 -16.67 -12.67 -5.36
CA GLY A 161 -16.45 -13.42 -6.59
C GLY A 161 -15.31 -14.44 -6.53
N ILE A 162 -14.38 -14.29 -5.58
CA ILE A 162 -13.20 -15.16 -5.52
C ILE A 162 -13.05 -15.81 -4.14
N LEU A 163 -12.85 -15.02 -3.09
CA LEU A 163 -12.40 -15.54 -1.80
C LEU A 163 -13.47 -16.31 -1.03
N ASN A 164 -14.75 -16.04 -1.25
CA ASN A 164 -15.83 -16.84 -0.68
C ASN A 164 -15.86 -18.29 -1.23
N PHE A 165 -15.33 -18.50 -2.44
CA PHE A 165 -15.26 -19.82 -3.09
C PHE A 165 -13.87 -20.45 -2.98
N HIS A 166 -12.82 -19.61 -2.87
CA HIS A 166 -11.41 -19.99 -2.87
C HIS A 166 -10.64 -19.27 -1.78
N PRO A 167 -10.99 -19.43 -0.49
CA PRO A 167 -10.32 -18.77 0.61
C PRO A 167 -8.85 -19.16 0.74
N GLU A 168 -8.46 -20.31 0.22
CA GLU A 168 -7.08 -20.80 0.22
C GLU A 168 -6.13 -19.99 -0.65
N LEU A 169 -6.64 -19.12 -1.52
CA LEU A 169 -5.83 -18.26 -2.38
C LEU A 169 -5.18 -17.10 -1.63
N LEU A 170 -5.60 -16.82 -0.40
CA LEU A 170 -5.13 -15.68 0.36
C LEU A 170 -4.95 -16.04 1.84
N HIS A 171 -3.77 -15.76 2.38
CA HIS A 171 -3.57 -15.79 3.83
C HIS A 171 -4.26 -14.57 4.47
N ARG A 172 -5.34 -14.84 5.17
CA ARG A 172 -6.18 -13.84 5.82
C ARG A 172 -5.50 -13.28 7.06
N VAL A 173 -5.17 -11.98 7.05
CA VAL A 173 -4.65 -11.27 8.21
C VAL A 173 -5.79 -10.54 8.89
N LYS A 174 -6.09 -10.92 10.14
CA LYS A 174 -7.18 -10.33 10.92
C LYS A 174 -6.63 -9.35 11.96
N GLY A 175 -7.18 -8.14 12.01
CA GLY A 175 -6.92 -7.15 13.07
C GLY A 175 -5.49 -6.63 13.13
N GLU A 176 -4.64 -6.86 12.12
CA GLU A 176 -3.26 -6.37 12.12
C GLU A 176 -2.97 -5.34 11.01
N PHE A 177 -3.65 -5.42 9.85
CA PHE A 177 -3.43 -4.56 8.69
C PHE A 177 -4.59 -3.59 8.42
N GLY A 178 -5.66 -3.65 9.19
CA GLY A 178 -6.81 -2.75 9.06
C GLY A 178 -6.49 -1.30 9.44
N ALA A 179 -7.35 -0.38 9.01
CA ALA A 179 -7.21 1.05 9.28
C ALA A 179 -7.10 1.37 10.78
N ASP A 180 -7.78 0.61 11.61
CA ASP A 180 -7.78 0.77 13.08
C ASP A 180 -6.79 -0.15 13.80
N SER A 181 -5.97 -0.90 13.07
CA SER A 181 -5.00 -1.80 13.67
C SER A 181 -3.95 -1.03 14.47
N LYS A 182 -3.76 -1.46 15.73
CA LYS A 182 -2.75 -0.90 16.64
C LYS A 182 -1.54 -1.83 16.81
N LYS A 183 -1.56 -3.01 16.20
CA LYS A 183 -0.55 -4.05 16.43
C LYS A 183 0.65 -3.93 15.50
N SER A 184 0.44 -4.09 14.20
CA SER A 184 1.54 -4.15 13.23
C SER A 184 1.65 -2.92 12.36
N LEU A 185 0.54 -2.24 12.10
CA LEU A 185 0.43 -1.11 11.21
C LEU A 185 -0.54 -0.07 11.74
N LYS A 186 -0.36 1.17 11.32
CA LYS A 186 -1.36 2.23 11.43
C LYS A 186 -1.50 2.91 10.09
N HIS A 187 -2.72 2.93 9.57
CA HIS A 187 -3.09 3.66 8.36
C HIS A 187 -3.56 5.07 8.74
N PHE A 188 -3.11 6.07 8.01
CA PHE A 188 -3.52 7.46 8.19
C PHE A 188 -4.50 7.82 7.09
N THR A 189 -5.79 7.87 7.43
CA THR A 189 -6.79 8.36 6.49
C THR A 189 -6.64 9.87 6.29
N HIS A 190 -6.77 10.34 5.07
CA HIS A 190 -6.82 11.76 4.74
C HIS A 190 -8.16 12.36 5.25
N GLY A 191 -8.15 12.89 6.47
CA GLY A 191 -9.31 13.52 7.08
C GLY A 191 -8.90 14.57 8.13
N PRO A 192 -9.84 15.39 8.63
CA PRO A 192 -9.56 16.48 9.57
C PRO A 192 -8.92 16.04 10.89
N PHE A 193 -8.79 14.74 11.12
CA PHE A 193 -8.09 14.15 12.28
C PHE A 193 -6.58 14.39 12.29
N VAL A 194 -5.97 14.71 11.17
CA VAL A 194 -4.52 14.95 11.07
C VAL A 194 -4.08 16.16 11.90
N GLN A 195 -4.98 17.11 12.16
CA GLN A 195 -4.61 18.36 12.85
C GLN A 195 -4.62 18.27 14.39
N MET A 196 -5.40 17.38 14.99
CA MET A 196 -5.50 17.30 16.47
C MET A 196 -4.62 16.20 17.12
N GLU A 197 -4.20 15.19 16.39
CA GLU A 197 -3.41 14.07 16.92
C GLU A 197 -1.90 14.18 16.66
N THR A 198 -1.43 15.15 15.89
CA THR A 198 0.01 15.33 15.59
C THR A 198 0.87 15.45 16.85
N CYS A 199 0.43 16.19 17.85
CA CYS A 199 1.17 16.33 19.10
C CYS A 199 1.18 15.04 19.95
N LYS A 200 0.07 14.33 20.05
CA LYS A 200 -0.01 13.05 20.78
C LYS A 200 0.73 11.93 20.04
N PHE A 201 0.70 11.97 18.71
CA PHE A 201 1.36 11.01 17.86
C PHE A 201 2.87 11.21 17.82
N GLU A 202 3.39 12.42 17.80
CA GLU A 202 4.82 12.70 17.95
C GLU A 202 5.38 12.14 19.27
N SER A 203 4.63 12.25 20.38
CA SER A 203 5.03 11.68 21.66
C SER A 203 5.04 10.16 21.66
N PHE A 204 4.12 9.52 20.95
CA PHE A 204 4.06 8.07 20.77
C PHE A 204 5.22 7.56 19.91
N LEU A 205 5.55 8.27 18.83
CA LEU A 205 6.63 7.89 17.93
C LEU A 205 8.00 8.08 18.56
N ARG A 206 8.23 9.16 19.30
CA ARG A 206 9.49 9.35 20.05
C ARG A 206 9.76 8.19 20.98
N ARG A 207 8.75 7.65 21.66
CA ARG A 207 8.91 6.50 22.58
C ARG A 207 9.14 5.16 21.90
N LYS A 208 8.70 4.97 20.64
CA LYS A 208 8.82 3.68 19.93
C LYS A 208 9.90 3.64 18.85
N LEU A 209 10.38 4.79 18.37
CA LEU A 209 11.49 4.85 17.43
C LEU A 209 12.86 5.01 18.11
N THR A 210 12.88 5.31 19.40
CA THR A 210 14.10 5.37 20.24
C THR A 210 14.33 4.09 21.08
N ALA A 211 13.42 3.15 21.07
CA ALA A 211 13.58 1.82 21.64
C ALA A 211 13.74 0.76 20.53
#